data_30b1f1adfedda8ee732b3ab6c3bc3af5
#
_entry.id   30b1f1adfedda8ee732b3ab6c3bc3af5
#
_cell.length_a   1.000
_cell.length_b   1.000
_cell.length_c   1.000
_cell.angle_alpha   90.00
_cell.angle_beta   90.00
_cell.angle_gamma   90.00
#
_symmetry.space_group_name_H-M   'P 1'
#
loop_
_entity.id
_entity.type
_entity.pdbx_description
1 polymer ?
#
loop_
_entity_poly.entity_id
_entity_poly.type
_entity_poly.pdbx_seq_one_letter_code
_entity_poly.pdbx_strand_id
1 'polypeptide(L)'
;LTTDAMEAIETCQVIVELVGGTTFAKTIILEALKRGKPVVTANKALLAKYGEELFAEAEKSGADIFYEASVGGGIPIIKSLREGLVGNRINRIYGILNGTCNYILTRMERDQADFKEVLADAQKLGYAEANPSLDIDGFDTAHKATIAASLAYGKWFGMDPVYVEGITEITLDEIKLTKELGYKIKLLAIIKQNDGNVEIRVHPTLIPKQSMLAKVDDVFNAVMVNGDFVGDTLFYGRGAGRNATASAVVADITDVCLNLNAGSSRRLPGFVAGNLYDQVLPIDNVRSRYYLSLQVADEPGVLAKITNILASYNISISSVVQKERKGGENVSLVILTHLCEEKDMKAAIVRINALEEVRNNVKFIRIEDL
;
A
#
# COMPACT_ATOMS: atom_id res chain seq x y z
N LEU A 1 23.11 -15.20 28.08
CA LEU A 1 22.51 -13.89 27.83
C LEU A 1 23.59 -12.83 27.91
N THR A 2 23.69 -11.98 26.93
CA THR A 2 24.59 -10.82 26.89
C THR A 2 23.80 -9.57 26.51
N THR A 3 24.30 -8.40 26.93
CA THR A 3 23.83 -7.09 26.49
C THR A 3 24.67 -6.52 25.34
N ASP A 4 25.75 -7.23 24.98
CA ASP A 4 26.61 -6.87 23.87
C ASP A 4 26.16 -7.57 22.60
N ALA A 5 25.64 -6.78 21.65
CA ALA A 5 25.17 -7.29 20.35
C ALA A 5 26.32 -7.85 19.49
N MET A 6 27.55 -7.33 19.64
CA MET A 6 28.71 -7.81 18.89
C MET A 6 29.15 -9.18 19.36
N GLU A 7 29.17 -9.42 20.69
CA GLU A 7 29.41 -10.74 21.25
C GLU A 7 28.38 -11.77 20.78
N ALA A 8 27.10 -11.38 20.73
CA ALA A 8 26.03 -12.25 20.21
C ALA A 8 26.25 -12.57 18.73
N ILE A 9 26.62 -11.59 17.91
CA ILE A 9 26.92 -11.80 16.50
C ILE A 9 28.12 -12.75 16.31
N GLU A 10 29.14 -12.68 17.14
CA GLU A 10 30.31 -13.57 17.03
C GLU A 10 29.97 -15.02 17.35
N THR A 11 29.17 -15.24 18.38
CA THR A 11 28.88 -16.59 18.91
C THR A 11 27.74 -17.32 18.20
N CYS A 12 26.80 -16.60 17.53
CA CYS A 12 25.63 -17.20 16.90
C CYS A 12 25.83 -17.45 15.41
N GLN A 13 25.19 -18.49 14.86
CA GLN A 13 25.22 -18.82 13.45
C GLN A 13 24.16 -18.06 12.62
N VAL A 14 23.06 -17.67 13.24
CA VAL A 14 21.92 -16.96 12.64
C VAL A 14 21.60 -15.76 13.52
N ILE A 15 21.41 -14.62 12.93
CA ILE A 15 21.03 -13.39 13.63
C ILE A 15 19.57 -13.07 13.34
N VAL A 16 18.79 -12.90 14.42
CA VAL A 16 17.37 -12.51 14.32
C VAL A 16 17.21 -11.10 14.86
N GLU A 17 16.97 -10.13 13.99
CA GLU A 17 16.80 -8.72 14.35
C GLU A 17 15.31 -8.38 14.48
N LEU A 18 14.87 -8.08 15.69
CA LEU A 18 13.50 -7.66 16.02
C LEU A 18 13.49 -6.43 16.95
N VAL A 19 14.59 -5.69 16.96
CA VAL A 19 14.76 -4.50 17.82
C VAL A 19 13.95 -3.32 17.31
N GLY A 20 13.84 -3.20 15.96
CA GLY A 20 13.20 -2.07 15.31
C GLY A 20 14.11 -0.83 15.21
N GLY A 21 13.56 0.24 14.65
CA GLY A 21 14.32 1.44 14.31
C GLY A 21 15.24 1.23 13.10
N THR A 22 15.96 2.28 12.69
CA THR A 22 16.73 2.24 11.44
C THR A 22 18.24 2.47 11.63
N THR A 23 18.69 2.80 12.84
CA THR A 23 20.10 3.12 13.12
C THR A 23 20.83 1.91 13.69
N PHE A 24 20.48 1.48 14.89
CA PHE A 24 21.14 0.37 15.57
C PHE A 24 20.86 -0.97 14.88
N ALA A 25 19.62 -1.21 14.45
CA ALA A 25 19.26 -2.39 13.68
C ALA A 25 20.07 -2.52 12.38
N LYS A 26 20.31 -1.41 11.66
CA LYS A 26 21.18 -1.38 10.48
C LYS A 26 22.60 -1.86 10.80
N THR A 27 23.18 -1.35 11.88
CA THR A 27 24.52 -1.73 12.32
C THR A 27 24.60 -3.24 12.61
N ILE A 28 23.62 -3.79 13.34
CA ILE A 28 23.57 -5.23 13.66
C ILE A 28 23.52 -6.06 12.37
N ILE A 29 22.63 -5.71 11.44
CA ILE A 29 22.45 -6.48 10.21
C ILE A 29 23.73 -6.41 9.37
N LEU A 30 24.30 -5.23 9.14
CA LEU A 30 25.53 -5.10 8.36
C LEU A 30 26.70 -5.86 8.97
N GLU A 31 26.86 -5.81 10.29
CA GLU A 31 27.93 -6.53 10.97
C GLU A 31 27.75 -8.05 10.93
N ALA A 32 26.51 -8.55 10.99
CA ALA A 32 26.21 -9.94 10.79
C ALA A 32 26.54 -10.40 9.36
N LEU A 33 26.07 -9.65 8.36
CA LEU A 33 26.30 -9.94 6.93
C LEU A 33 27.80 -9.95 6.60
N LYS A 34 28.58 -8.95 7.04
CA LYS A 34 30.04 -8.89 6.84
C LYS A 34 30.77 -10.13 7.38
N ARG A 35 30.22 -10.80 8.37
CA ARG A 35 30.73 -12.06 8.94
C ARG A 35 30.17 -13.30 8.28
N GLY A 36 29.46 -13.15 7.15
CA GLY A 36 28.84 -14.25 6.42
C GLY A 36 27.68 -14.92 7.15
N LYS A 37 27.05 -14.22 8.12
CA LYS A 37 25.95 -14.76 8.91
C LYS A 37 24.61 -14.37 8.33
N PRO A 38 23.70 -15.32 8.10
CA PRO A 38 22.34 -15.01 7.63
C PRO A 38 21.56 -14.25 8.70
N VAL A 39 20.70 -13.35 8.21
CA VAL A 39 19.87 -12.48 9.07
C VAL A 39 18.40 -12.74 8.80
N VAL A 40 17.61 -12.82 9.89
CA VAL A 40 16.15 -12.82 9.84
C VAL A 40 15.65 -11.49 10.43
N THR A 41 14.81 -10.76 9.73
CA THR A 41 14.29 -9.46 10.22
C THR A 41 12.81 -9.26 9.87
N ALA A 42 12.10 -8.55 10.76
CA ALA A 42 10.74 -8.04 10.52
C ALA A 42 10.72 -6.52 10.24
N ASN A 43 11.88 -5.89 10.12
CA ASN A 43 12.04 -4.44 10.16
C ASN A 43 11.79 -3.79 8.79
N LYS A 44 10.49 -3.63 8.45
CA LYS A 44 10.06 -3.03 7.19
C LYS A 44 10.61 -1.63 6.93
N ALA A 45 10.67 -0.79 7.97
CA ALA A 45 11.16 0.58 7.83
C ALA A 45 12.65 0.62 7.45
N LEU A 46 13.44 -0.26 8.05
CA LEU A 46 14.85 -0.41 7.72
C LEU A 46 15.04 -0.91 6.29
N LEU A 47 14.33 -1.97 5.91
CA LEU A 47 14.41 -2.52 4.55
C LEU A 47 13.95 -1.51 3.51
N ALA A 48 12.81 -0.83 3.69
CA ALA A 48 12.32 0.17 2.75
C ALA A 48 13.35 1.29 2.52
N LYS A 49 14.08 1.70 3.56
CA LYS A 49 15.05 2.80 3.50
C LYS A 49 16.45 2.39 3.03
N TYR A 50 16.93 1.24 3.47
CA TYR A 50 18.33 0.81 3.29
C TYR A 50 18.47 -0.55 2.62
N GLY A 51 17.41 -1.11 2.06
CA GLY A 51 17.42 -2.44 1.48
C GLY A 51 18.47 -2.63 0.40
N GLU A 52 18.68 -1.63 -0.48
CA GLU A 52 19.72 -1.69 -1.51
C GLU A 52 21.11 -1.96 -0.91
N GLU A 53 21.50 -1.20 0.11
CA GLU A 53 22.78 -1.35 0.81
C GLU A 53 22.88 -2.71 1.53
N LEU A 54 21.81 -3.12 2.19
CA LEU A 54 21.77 -4.38 2.96
C LEU A 54 21.88 -5.60 2.03
N PHE A 55 21.13 -5.62 0.93
CA PHE A 55 21.19 -6.73 -0.03
C PHE A 55 22.49 -6.73 -0.85
N ALA A 56 23.09 -5.57 -1.11
CA ALA A 56 24.42 -5.51 -1.72
C ALA A 56 25.50 -6.13 -0.81
N GLU A 57 25.44 -5.85 0.51
CA GLU A 57 26.37 -6.48 1.47
C GLU A 57 26.10 -7.98 1.63
N ALA A 58 24.82 -8.39 1.61
CA ALA A 58 24.44 -9.81 1.64
C ALA A 58 25.00 -10.57 0.42
N GLU A 59 24.90 -10.00 -0.77
CA GLU A 59 25.47 -10.60 -2.00
C GLU A 59 26.98 -10.70 -1.93
N LYS A 60 27.66 -9.64 -1.50
CA LYS A 60 29.11 -9.58 -1.38
C LYS A 60 29.67 -10.58 -0.36
N SER A 61 29.00 -10.77 0.75
CA SER A 61 29.45 -11.67 1.83
C SER A 61 29.04 -13.13 1.63
N GLY A 62 28.15 -13.42 0.66
CA GLY A 62 27.55 -14.72 0.48
C GLY A 62 26.54 -15.12 1.55
N ALA A 63 26.17 -14.19 2.45
CA ALA A 63 25.08 -14.35 3.41
C ALA A 63 23.74 -13.99 2.76
N ASP A 64 22.63 -14.11 3.50
CA ASP A 64 21.32 -13.71 3.01
C ASP A 64 20.46 -13.09 4.10
N ILE A 65 19.43 -12.34 3.66
CA ILE A 65 18.43 -11.72 4.52
C ILE A 65 17.08 -12.40 4.26
N PHE A 66 16.44 -12.84 5.34
CA PHE A 66 15.11 -13.42 5.36
C PHE A 66 14.17 -12.42 6.04
N TYR A 67 13.06 -12.09 5.39
CA TYR A 67 12.26 -10.94 5.81
C TYR A 67 10.75 -11.11 5.59
N GLU A 68 10.26 -12.35 5.66
CA GLU A 68 8.83 -12.66 5.47
C GLU A 68 7.94 -11.81 6.38
N ALA A 69 8.32 -11.65 7.64
CA ALA A 69 7.55 -10.88 8.62
C ALA A 69 7.48 -9.37 8.34
N SER A 70 8.23 -8.85 7.37
CA SER A 70 8.26 -7.41 7.04
C SER A 70 7.04 -6.96 6.24
N VAL A 71 6.39 -7.85 5.47
CA VAL A 71 5.23 -7.53 4.63
C VAL A 71 4.11 -8.54 4.88
N GLY A 72 2.92 -8.05 5.24
CA GLY A 72 1.74 -8.89 5.40
C GLY A 72 1.72 -9.80 6.63
N GLY A 73 2.68 -9.64 7.54
CA GLY A 73 2.73 -10.34 8.83
C GLY A 73 2.70 -11.87 8.69
N GLY A 74 1.55 -12.48 8.89
CA GLY A 74 1.38 -13.94 8.78
C GLY A 74 1.05 -14.43 7.37
N ILE A 75 0.94 -13.53 6.39
CA ILE A 75 0.69 -13.86 4.98
C ILE A 75 2.05 -14.14 4.30
N PRO A 76 2.31 -15.34 3.75
CA PRO A 76 3.60 -15.71 3.19
C PRO A 76 3.83 -15.08 1.81
N ILE A 77 3.80 -13.74 1.71
CA ILE A 77 3.85 -13.03 0.43
C ILE A 77 5.27 -12.89 -0.14
N ILE A 78 6.27 -12.68 0.71
CA ILE A 78 7.66 -12.56 0.28
C ILE A 78 8.12 -13.88 -0.33
N LYS A 79 7.87 -15.00 0.35
CA LYS A 79 8.19 -16.34 -0.15
C LYS A 79 7.39 -16.68 -1.40
N SER A 80 6.12 -16.28 -1.47
CA SER A 80 5.30 -16.50 -2.66
C SER A 80 5.84 -15.75 -3.88
N LEU A 81 6.22 -14.50 -3.75
CA LEU A 81 6.83 -13.72 -4.84
C LEU A 81 8.19 -14.28 -5.25
N ARG A 82 9.02 -14.65 -4.28
CA ARG A 82 10.40 -15.11 -4.49
C ARG A 82 10.49 -16.53 -5.02
N GLU A 83 9.63 -17.43 -4.57
CA GLU A 83 9.70 -18.86 -4.87
C GLU A 83 8.48 -19.37 -5.65
N GLY A 84 7.26 -19.13 -5.14
CA GLY A 84 6.04 -19.70 -5.71
C GLY A 84 5.65 -19.12 -7.06
N LEU A 85 5.92 -17.83 -7.27
CA LEU A 85 5.55 -17.10 -8.48
C LEU A 85 6.76 -16.79 -9.39
N VAL A 86 7.93 -17.35 -9.11
CA VAL A 86 9.19 -17.06 -9.83
C VAL A 86 9.11 -17.35 -11.33
N GLY A 87 8.22 -18.24 -11.76
CA GLY A 87 7.97 -18.53 -13.18
C GLY A 87 7.13 -17.49 -13.91
N ASN A 88 6.72 -16.42 -13.25
CA ASN A 88 5.83 -15.39 -13.82
C ASN A 88 6.53 -14.03 -13.89
N ARG A 89 6.13 -13.23 -14.88
CA ARG A 89 6.30 -11.78 -14.81
C ARG A 89 5.13 -11.20 -14.02
N ILE A 90 5.43 -10.45 -12.99
CA ILE A 90 4.40 -9.81 -12.16
C ILE A 90 3.92 -8.54 -12.87
N ASN A 91 2.66 -8.54 -13.31
CA ASN A 91 2.04 -7.40 -13.97
C ASN A 91 1.58 -6.34 -12.96
N ARG A 92 0.97 -6.79 -11.86
CA ARG A 92 0.44 -5.89 -10.83
C ARG A 92 0.30 -6.59 -9.48
N ILE A 93 0.38 -5.79 -8.43
CA ILE A 93 0.08 -6.19 -7.06
C ILE A 93 -0.87 -5.14 -6.47
N TYR A 94 -1.95 -5.60 -5.85
CA TYR A 94 -2.85 -4.78 -5.03
C TYR A 94 -2.83 -5.30 -3.61
N GLY A 95 -2.57 -4.41 -2.64
CA GLY A 95 -2.44 -4.81 -1.24
C GLY A 95 -3.30 -4.00 -0.28
N ILE A 96 -4.10 -4.67 0.53
CA ILE A 96 -4.62 -4.14 1.79
C ILE A 96 -3.60 -4.57 2.85
N LEU A 97 -2.64 -3.69 3.16
CA LEU A 97 -1.44 -4.02 3.95
C LEU A 97 -1.43 -3.38 5.35
N ASN A 98 -2.44 -2.58 5.68
CA ASN A 98 -2.59 -1.97 6.99
C ASN A 98 -3.92 -2.35 7.62
N GLY A 99 -3.87 -3.13 8.71
CA GLY A 99 -5.06 -3.61 9.43
C GLY A 99 -5.81 -2.50 10.16
N THR A 100 -5.12 -1.49 10.68
CA THR A 100 -5.71 -0.33 11.37
C THR A 100 -6.60 0.47 10.44
N CYS A 101 -6.08 0.87 9.27
CA CYS A 101 -6.86 1.60 8.26
C CYS A 101 -8.03 0.78 7.74
N ASN A 102 -7.81 -0.52 7.46
CA ASN A 102 -8.89 -1.38 6.98
C ASN A 102 -9.99 -1.54 8.03
N TYR A 103 -9.63 -1.67 9.32
CA TYR A 103 -10.58 -1.69 10.44
C TYR A 103 -11.39 -0.39 10.50
N ILE A 104 -10.72 0.77 10.45
CA ILE A 104 -11.38 2.08 10.52
C ILE A 104 -12.38 2.22 9.38
N LEU A 105 -11.98 2.03 8.13
CA LEU A 105 -12.88 2.14 6.97
C LEU A 105 -14.03 1.12 7.03
N THR A 106 -13.78 -0.10 7.51
CA THR A 106 -14.84 -1.11 7.70
C THR A 106 -15.87 -0.68 8.73
N ARG A 107 -15.41 -0.15 9.87
CA ARG A 107 -16.29 0.28 10.96
C ARG A 107 -17.09 1.53 10.58
N MET A 108 -16.45 2.50 9.93
CA MET A 108 -17.16 3.67 9.40
C MET A 108 -18.31 3.28 8.47
N GLU A 109 -18.08 2.31 7.58
CA GLU A 109 -19.12 1.81 6.67
C GLU A 109 -20.23 1.02 7.39
N ARG A 110 -19.85 0.10 8.28
CA ARG A 110 -20.76 -0.83 8.95
C ARG A 110 -21.61 -0.14 10.00
N ASP A 111 -20.97 0.65 10.85
CA ASP A 111 -21.60 1.26 12.02
C ASP A 111 -22.12 2.68 11.76
N GLN A 112 -21.89 3.21 10.54
CA GLN A 112 -22.26 4.58 10.11
C GLN A 112 -21.68 5.64 11.06
N ALA A 113 -20.45 5.43 11.55
CA ALA A 113 -19.75 6.28 12.50
C ALA A 113 -18.67 7.13 11.81
N ASP A 114 -18.36 8.27 12.40
CA ASP A 114 -17.34 9.17 11.88
C ASP A 114 -15.91 8.68 12.16
N PHE A 115 -14.96 9.11 11.33
CA PHE A 115 -13.54 8.73 11.42
C PHE A 115 -12.97 8.90 12.84
N LYS A 116 -13.21 10.04 13.49
CA LYS A 116 -12.66 10.34 14.83
C LYS A 116 -13.19 9.38 15.90
N GLU A 117 -14.47 9.04 15.83
CA GLU A 117 -15.09 8.10 16.76
C GLU A 117 -14.50 6.71 16.60
N VAL A 118 -14.42 6.22 15.36
CA VAL A 118 -13.89 4.89 15.06
C VAL A 118 -12.39 4.80 15.38
N LEU A 119 -11.61 5.86 15.14
CA LEU A 119 -10.19 5.91 15.52
C LEU A 119 -10.02 5.80 17.03
N ALA A 120 -10.83 6.54 17.82
CA ALA A 120 -10.77 6.44 19.28
C ALA A 120 -11.10 5.02 19.78
N ASP A 121 -12.04 4.33 19.14
CA ASP A 121 -12.36 2.95 19.47
C ASP A 121 -11.24 1.99 19.06
N ALA A 122 -10.61 2.20 17.90
CA ALA A 122 -9.44 1.43 17.48
C ALA A 122 -8.28 1.55 18.48
N GLN A 123 -8.06 2.74 19.03
CA GLN A 123 -7.05 2.98 20.06
C GLN A 123 -7.37 2.26 21.37
N LYS A 124 -8.63 2.32 21.84
CA LYS A 124 -9.08 1.58 23.04
C LYS A 124 -8.91 0.06 22.91
N LEU A 125 -9.13 -0.47 21.71
CA LEU A 125 -8.99 -1.90 21.40
C LEU A 125 -7.55 -2.34 21.12
N GLY A 126 -6.59 -1.39 21.07
CA GLY A 126 -5.19 -1.67 20.78
C GLY A 126 -4.90 -1.96 19.31
N TYR A 127 -5.80 -1.61 18.39
CA TYR A 127 -5.57 -1.70 16.94
C TYR A 127 -4.85 -0.48 16.37
N ALA A 128 -4.93 0.67 17.06
CA ALA A 128 -4.17 1.88 16.75
C ALA A 128 -3.36 2.31 17.99
N GLU A 129 -2.15 2.79 17.76
CA GLU A 129 -1.31 3.39 18.79
C GLU A 129 -1.80 4.79 19.18
N ALA A 130 -1.27 5.35 20.29
CA ALA A 130 -1.58 6.72 20.71
C ALA A 130 -1.22 7.76 19.61
N ASN A 131 -0.11 7.53 18.89
CA ASN A 131 0.19 8.26 17.66
C ASN A 131 0.01 7.33 16.45
N PRO A 132 -1.14 7.37 15.78
CA PRO A 132 -1.46 6.47 14.69
C PRO A 132 -0.97 6.95 13.32
N SER A 133 -0.23 8.06 13.22
CA SER A 133 0.12 8.73 11.96
C SER A 133 0.78 7.80 10.96
N LEU A 134 1.67 6.89 11.41
CA LEU A 134 2.33 5.93 10.53
C LEU A 134 1.31 5.07 9.76
N ASP A 135 0.22 4.70 10.41
CA ASP A 135 -0.86 3.90 9.83
C ASP A 135 -1.80 4.78 8.99
N ILE A 136 -2.45 5.77 9.62
CA ILE A 136 -3.55 6.54 9.00
C ILE A 136 -3.09 7.47 7.89
N ASP A 137 -1.82 7.90 7.88
CA ASP A 137 -1.23 8.69 6.80
C ASP A 137 -0.67 7.80 5.67
N GLY A 138 -0.72 6.45 5.81
CA GLY A 138 -0.39 5.49 4.76
C GLY A 138 1.06 5.03 4.71
N PHE A 139 1.97 5.56 5.53
CA PHE A 139 3.41 5.26 5.46
C PHE A 139 3.76 3.80 5.83
N ASP A 140 3.05 3.17 6.76
CA ASP A 140 3.21 1.73 7.04
C ASP A 140 2.92 0.89 5.80
N THR A 141 1.84 1.21 5.08
CA THR A 141 1.50 0.58 3.81
C THR A 141 2.55 0.83 2.74
N ALA A 142 3.10 2.05 2.68
CA ALA A 142 4.11 2.44 1.70
C ALA A 142 5.45 1.70 1.92
N HIS A 143 5.91 1.51 3.15
CA HIS A 143 7.08 0.68 3.45
C HIS A 143 6.90 -0.74 2.89
N LYS A 144 5.74 -1.35 3.12
CA LYS A 144 5.44 -2.71 2.63
C LYS A 144 5.31 -2.76 1.11
N ALA A 145 4.69 -1.76 0.50
CA ALA A 145 4.56 -1.64 -0.95
C ALA A 145 5.92 -1.51 -1.63
N THR A 146 6.83 -0.69 -1.08
CA THR A 146 8.20 -0.53 -1.58
C THR A 146 8.95 -1.86 -1.59
N ILE A 147 8.89 -2.63 -0.49
CA ILE A 147 9.54 -3.95 -0.40
C ILE A 147 8.96 -4.92 -1.42
N ALA A 148 7.62 -5.01 -1.49
CA ALA A 148 6.95 -5.90 -2.43
C ALA A 148 7.24 -5.55 -3.89
N ALA A 149 7.24 -4.25 -4.25
CA ALA A 149 7.58 -3.77 -5.58
C ALA A 149 9.04 -4.07 -5.93
N SER A 150 9.97 -3.81 -4.99
CA SER A 150 11.39 -4.07 -5.19
C SER A 150 11.65 -5.54 -5.46
N LEU A 151 11.02 -6.43 -4.70
CA LEU A 151 11.13 -7.87 -4.91
C LEU A 151 10.52 -8.32 -6.24
N ALA A 152 9.33 -7.83 -6.57
CA ALA A 152 8.61 -8.23 -7.79
C ALA A 152 9.32 -7.79 -9.07
N TYR A 153 10.02 -6.65 -9.03
CA TYR A 153 10.62 -6.05 -10.23
C TYR A 153 12.16 -6.05 -10.23
N GLY A 154 12.79 -6.60 -9.20
CA GLY A 154 14.25 -6.78 -9.15
C GLY A 154 15.04 -5.47 -9.06
N LYS A 155 14.43 -4.39 -8.56
CA LYS A 155 15.09 -3.10 -8.36
C LYS A 155 14.67 -2.50 -7.02
N TRP A 156 15.64 -2.04 -6.22
CA TRP A 156 15.31 -1.37 -4.97
C TRP A 156 14.89 0.08 -5.24
N PHE A 157 13.60 0.39 -5.05
CA PHE A 157 13.05 1.70 -5.43
C PHE A 157 13.22 2.76 -4.33
N GLY A 158 13.33 2.37 -3.06
CA GLY A 158 13.30 3.30 -1.93
C GLY A 158 11.92 3.90 -1.69
N MET A 159 11.84 4.83 -0.74
CA MET A 159 10.57 5.48 -0.34
C MET A 159 10.29 6.79 -1.08
N ASP A 160 11.34 7.51 -1.49
CA ASP A 160 11.21 8.88 -2.02
C ASP A 160 10.27 9.00 -3.23
N PRO A 161 10.27 8.08 -4.20
CA PRO A 161 9.40 8.19 -5.36
C PRO A 161 7.99 7.64 -5.14
N VAL A 162 7.68 7.07 -3.97
CA VAL A 162 6.38 6.46 -3.68
C VAL A 162 5.35 7.53 -3.33
N TYR A 163 4.24 7.56 -4.07
CA TYR A 163 3.14 8.45 -3.71
C TYR A 163 2.34 7.87 -2.54
N VAL A 164 2.12 8.70 -1.52
CA VAL A 164 1.41 8.28 -0.30
C VAL A 164 0.32 9.29 0.07
N GLU A 165 -0.88 8.80 0.29
CA GLU A 165 -2.04 9.56 0.79
C GLU A 165 -2.78 8.70 1.82
N GLY A 166 -3.06 9.26 3.00
CA GLY A 166 -3.74 8.57 4.10
C GLY A 166 -5.26 8.60 3.99
N ILE A 167 -5.92 8.08 5.04
CA ILE A 167 -7.38 7.97 5.10
C ILE A 167 -8.06 9.07 5.92
N THR A 168 -7.32 10.03 6.45
CA THR A 168 -7.82 11.05 7.40
C THR A 168 -8.88 11.98 6.81
N GLU A 169 -8.85 12.18 5.48
CA GLU A 169 -9.79 13.02 4.74
C GLU A 169 -11.08 12.30 4.31
N ILE A 170 -11.14 10.98 4.50
CA ILE A 170 -12.32 10.19 4.12
C ILE A 170 -13.45 10.43 5.11
N THR A 171 -14.61 10.85 4.61
CA THR A 171 -15.79 11.13 5.41
C THR A 171 -16.82 10.01 5.31
N LEU A 172 -17.74 9.98 6.27
CA LEU A 172 -18.86 9.05 6.25
C LEU A 172 -19.78 9.29 5.05
N ASP A 173 -19.94 10.53 4.61
CA ASP A 173 -20.76 10.86 3.44
C ASP A 173 -20.15 10.28 2.16
N GLU A 174 -18.83 10.33 1.99
CA GLU A 174 -18.17 9.69 0.84
C GLU A 174 -18.34 8.18 0.85
N ILE A 175 -18.22 7.55 2.02
CA ILE A 175 -18.48 6.11 2.16
C ILE A 175 -19.92 5.76 1.74
N LYS A 176 -20.92 6.56 2.14
CA LYS A 176 -22.32 6.35 1.75
C LYS A 176 -22.53 6.54 0.26
N LEU A 177 -22.02 7.63 -0.29
CA LEU A 177 -22.18 7.96 -1.72
C LEU A 177 -21.52 6.89 -2.62
N THR A 178 -20.30 6.51 -2.31
CA THR A 178 -19.57 5.51 -3.10
C THR A 178 -20.19 4.11 -2.99
N LYS A 179 -20.75 3.76 -1.82
CA LYS A 179 -21.48 2.52 -1.62
C LYS A 179 -22.75 2.42 -2.50
N GLU A 180 -23.49 3.52 -2.64
CA GLU A 180 -24.66 3.60 -3.53
C GLU A 180 -24.26 3.41 -5.00
N LEU A 181 -23.07 3.87 -5.40
CA LEU A 181 -22.50 3.70 -6.72
C LEU A 181 -21.90 2.31 -6.99
N GLY A 182 -21.94 1.41 -6.00
CA GLY A 182 -21.44 0.04 -6.14
C GLY A 182 -19.94 -0.11 -5.86
N TYR A 183 -19.32 0.87 -5.19
CA TYR A 183 -17.91 0.85 -4.80
C TYR A 183 -17.73 0.69 -3.29
N LYS A 184 -16.51 0.33 -2.89
CA LYS A 184 -16.03 0.34 -1.53
C LYS A 184 -14.69 1.06 -1.47
N ILE A 185 -14.46 1.84 -0.40
CA ILE A 185 -13.20 2.54 -0.18
C ILE A 185 -12.23 1.63 0.58
N LYS A 186 -11.01 1.48 0.07
CA LYS A 186 -9.90 0.81 0.75
C LYS A 186 -8.64 1.64 0.65
N LEU A 187 -7.79 1.61 1.68
CA LEU A 187 -6.40 2.07 1.53
C LEU A 187 -5.63 0.98 0.79
N LEU A 188 -5.27 1.23 -0.46
CA LEU A 188 -4.55 0.25 -1.29
C LEU A 188 -3.09 0.64 -1.50
N ALA A 189 -2.21 -0.34 -1.37
CA ALA A 189 -0.94 -0.38 -2.07
C ALA A 189 -1.21 -0.83 -3.51
N ILE A 190 -0.80 -0.02 -4.48
CA ILE A 190 -0.95 -0.27 -5.90
C ILE A 190 0.43 -0.28 -6.53
N ILE A 191 0.80 -1.42 -7.08
CA ILE A 191 2.09 -1.67 -7.71
C ILE A 191 1.80 -2.24 -9.09
N LYS A 192 2.24 -1.55 -10.15
CA LYS A 192 1.99 -1.95 -11.54
C LYS A 192 3.21 -1.70 -12.39
N GLN A 193 3.45 -2.58 -13.37
CA GLN A 193 4.35 -2.24 -14.48
C GLN A 193 3.62 -1.33 -15.48
N ASN A 194 4.33 -0.38 -16.06
CA ASN A 194 3.81 0.56 -17.03
C ASN A 194 4.91 1.00 -17.99
N ASP A 195 4.98 0.37 -19.18
CA ASP A 195 5.89 0.72 -20.28
C ASP A 195 7.35 0.97 -19.85
N GLY A 196 7.95 0.02 -19.11
CA GLY A 196 9.33 0.13 -18.62
C GLY A 196 9.48 0.90 -17.30
N ASN A 197 8.40 1.51 -16.80
CA ASN A 197 8.33 2.14 -15.49
C ASN A 197 7.48 1.32 -14.52
N VAL A 198 7.51 1.69 -13.26
CA VAL A 198 6.70 1.08 -12.21
C VAL A 198 5.85 2.16 -11.53
N GLU A 199 4.56 1.91 -11.36
CA GLU A 199 3.73 2.66 -10.45
C GLU A 199 3.86 2.05 -9.05
N ILE A 200 4.19 2.88 -8.05
CA ILE A 200 4.14 2.50 -6.62
C ILE A 200 3.41 3.62 -5.90
N ARG A 201 2.19 3.34 -5.47
CA ARG A 201 1.35 4.36 -4.83
C ARG A 201 0.47 3.75 -3.75
N VAL A 202 0.21 4.54 -2.73
CA VAL A 202 -0.64 4.19 -1.59
C VAL A 202 -1.64 5.31 -1.38
N HIS A 203 -2.91 5.02 -1.51
CA HIS A 203 -3.96 6.02 -1.30
C HIS A 203 -5.33 5.36 -1.08
N PRO A 204 -6.31 6.08 -0.55
CA PRO A 204 -7.71 5.67 -0.59
C PRO A 204 -8.13 5.43 -2.04
N THR A 205 -8.77 4.30 -2.27
CA THR A 205 -9.14 3.86 -3.62
C THR A 205 -10.54 3.28 -3.61
N LEU A 206 -11.34 3.67 -4.60
CA LEU A 206 -12.61 3.02 -4.88
C LEU A 206 -12.38 1.74 -5.67
N ILE A 207 -12.88 0.64 -5.15
CA ILE A 207 -12.86 -0.66 -5.82
C ILE A 207 -14.27 -1.21 -5.97
N PRO A 208 -14.57 -1.95 -7.05
CA PRO A 208 -15.88 -2.56 -7.25
C PRO A 208 -16.26 -3.43 -6.05
N LYS A 209 -17.46 -3.24 -5.52
CA LYS A 209 -17.98 -3.94 -4.33
C LYS A 209 -17.98 -5.48 -4.49
N GLN A 210 -18.05 -5.97 -5.74
CA GLN A 210 -18.02 -7.39 -6.05
C GLN A 210 -16.62 -7.99 -6.00
N SER A 211 -15.57 -7.18 -6.08
CA SER A 211 -14.19 -7.66 -6.07
C SER A 211 -13.84 -8.39 -4.77
N MET A 212 -12.90 -9.33 -4.84
CA MET A 212 -12.46 -10.09 -3.66
C MET A 212 -11.80 -9.18 -2.61
N LEU A 213 -11.03 -8.19 -3.02
CA LEU A 213 -10.41 -7.23 -2.12
C LEU A 213 -11.44 -6.36 -1.37
N ALA A 214 -12.58 -6.05 -1.99
CA ALA A 214 -13.64 -5.31 -1.33
C ALA A 214 -14.26 -6.05 -0.14
N LYS A 215 -14.14 -7.39 -0.10
CA LYS A 215 -14.66 -8.25 0.97
C LYS A 215 -13.68 -8.45 2.12
N VAL A 216 -12.50 -7.90 2.04
CA VAL A 216 -11.49 -7.96 3.11
C VAL A 216 -11.83 -6.89 4.15
N ASP A 217 -12.40 -7.28 5.26
CA ASP A 217 -12.89 -6.37 6.30
C ASP A 217 -12.09 -6.49 7.61
N ASP A 218 -12.39 -5.58 8.54
CA ASP A 218 -11.80 -5.49 9.88
C ASP A 218 -10.26 -5.38 9.83
N VAL A 219 -9.54 -6.10 10.71
CA VAL A 219 -8.07 -6.04 10.85
C VAL A 219 -7.32 -6.92 9.84
N PHE A 220 -8.03 -7.56 8.90
CA PHE A 220 -7.42 -8.48 7.96
C PHE A 220 -6.73 -7.74 6.82
N ASN A 221 -5.67 -8.38 6.31
CA ASN A 221 -4.93 -7.96 5.15
C ASN A 221 -5.15 -8.93 3.99
N ALA A 222 -4.90 -8.43 2.79
CA ALA A 222 -4.87 -9.26 1.59
C ALA A 222 -3.91 -8.68 0.56
N VAL A 223 -3.29 -9.55 -0.22
CA VAL A 223 -2.44 -9.18 -1.35
C VAL A 223 -2.90 -9.96 -2.56
N MET A 224 -3.31 -9.25 -3.59
CA MET A 224 -3.64 -9.82 -4.89
C MET A 224 -2.46 -9.60 -5.83
N VAL A 225 -1.95 -10.68 -6.40
CA VAL A 225 -0.81 -10.67 -7.33
C VAL A 225 -1.29 -11.20 -8.67
N ASN A 226 -1.04 -10.46 -9.74
CA ASN A 226 -1.30 -10.90 -11.10
C ASN A 226 0.02 -11.24 -11.80
N GLY A 227 0.17 -12.50 -12.17
CA GLY A 227 1.26 -13.00 -13.01
C GLY A 227 0.78 -13.27 -14.43
N ASP A 228 1.68 -13.17 -15.40
CA ASP A 228 1.35 -13.36 -16.83
C ASP A 228 0.85 -14.77 -17.16
N PHE A 229 1.34 -15.81 -16.49
CA PHE A 229 0.88 -17.19 -16.67
C PHE A 229 -0.20 -17.61 -15.70
N VAL A 230 -0.04 -17.28 -14.41
CA VAL A 230 -0.95 -17.77 -13.35
C VAL A 230 -2.24 -16.95 -13.25
N GLY A 231 -2.26 -15.72 -13.78
CA GLY A 231 -3.37 -14.80 -13.60
C GLY A 231 -3.42 -14.23 -12.18
N ASP A 232 -4.62 -13.94 -11.68
CA ASP A 232 -4.82 -13.37 -10.36
C ASP A 232 -4.75 -14.44 -9.26
N THR A 233 -3.91 -14.19 -8.27
CA THR A 233 -3.81 -14.97 -7.03
C THR A 233 -4.09 -14.05 -5.85
N LEU A 234 -4.79 -14.54 -4.82
CA LEU A 234 -5.14 -13.78 -3.62
C LEU A 234 -4.61 -14.46 -2.37
N PHE A 235 -3.84 -13.73 -1.60
CA PHE A 235 -3.35 -14.11 -0.28
C PHE A 235 -4.10 -13.32 0.78
N TYR A 236 -4.67 -13.98 1.77
CA TYR A 236 -5.51 -13.36 2.80
C TYR A 236 -5.14 -13.89 4.17
N GLY A 237 -5.09 -13.00 5.17
CA GLY A 237 -4.80 -13.41 6.54
C GLY A 237 -4.60 -12.23 7.49
N ARG A 238 -4.00 -12.53 8.66
CA ARG A 238 -3.63 -11.50 9.63
C ARG A 238 -2.32 -10.82 9.20
N GLY A 239 -2.40 -9.53 8.91
CA GLY A 239 -1.26 -8.72 8.45
C GLY A 239 -0.34 -8.23 9.55
N ALA A 240 -0.74 -8.38 10.82
CA ALA A 240 0.02 -7.96 12.00
C ALA A 240 -0.39 -8.79 13.21
N GLY A 241 0.33 -8.58 14.32
CA GLY A 241 0.07 -9.22 15.60
C GLY A 241 1.13 -10.24 15.97
N ARG A 242 1.32 -10.42 17.28
CA ARG A 242 2.37 -11.22 17.89
C ARG A 242 2.54 -12.61 17.27
N ASN A 243 1.45 -13.36 17.16
CA ASN A 243 1.49 -14.74 16.66
C ASN A 243 1.71 -14.80 15.14
N ALA A 244 1.12 -13.89 14.39
CA ALA A 244 1.29 -13.80 12.94
C ALA A 244 2.74 -13.49 12.58
N THR A 245 3.33 -12.46 13.20
CA THR A 245 4.73 -12.09 13.03
C THR A 245 5.69 -13.21 13.48
N ALA A 246 5.43 -13.82 14.63
CA ALA A 246 6.25 -14.93 15.14
C ALA A 246 6.22 -16.13 14.18
N SER A 247 5.07 -16.45 13.58
CA SER A 247 4.96 -17.53 12.61
C SER A 247 5.88 -17.31 11.39
N ALA A 248 5.89 -16.09 10.84
CA ALA A 248 6.76 -15.75 9.71
C ALA A 248 8.25 -15.76 10.08
N VAL A 249 8.60 -15.21 11.23
CA VAL A 249 9.99 -15.23 11.74
C VAL A 249 10.49 -16.66 11.97
N VAL A 250 9.67 -17.53 12.57
CA VAL A 250 10.04 -18.93 12.79
C VAL A 250 10.17 -19.70 11.47
N ALA A 251 9.31 -19.40 10.48
CA ALA A 251 9.43 -19.97 9.14
C ALA A 251 10.75 -19.57 8.48
N ASP A 252 11.15 -18.30 8.57
CA ASP A 252 12.43 -17.82 8.07
C ASP A 252 13.62 -18.47 8.78
N ILE A 253 13.58 -18.56 10.11
CA ILE A 253 14.62 -19.27 10.88
C ILE A 253 14.73 -20.73 10.44
N THR A 254 13.60 -21.40 10.21
CA THR A 254 13.56 -22.79 9.72
C THR A 254 14.23 -22.91 8.35
N ASP A 255 13.91 -22.00 7.42
CA ASP A 255 14.54 -22.00 6.08
C ASP A 255 16.06 -21.77 6.17
N VAL A 256 16.51 -20.85 7.01
CA VAL A 256 17.93 -20.61 7.28
C VAL A 256 18.61 -21.88 7.81
N CYS A 257 18.02 -22.54 8.81
CA CYS A 257 18.58 -23.75 9.40
C CYS A 257 18.66 -24.90 8.39
N LEU A 258 17.64 -25.07 7.55
CA LEU A 258 17.63 -26.06 6.49
C LEU A 258 18.72 -25.79 5.45
N ASN A 259 18.92 -24.53 5.06
CA ASN A 259 19.97 -24.14 4.13
C ASN A 259 21.37 -24.44 4.71
N LEU A 260 21.65 -24.01 5.93
CA LEU A 260 22.92 -24.26 6.62
C LEU A 260 23.19 -25.77 6.75
N ASN A 261 22.19 -26.56 7.12
CA ASN A 261 22.32 -28.02 7.21
C ASN A 261 22.60 -28.69 5.85
N ALA A 262 22.13 -28.08 4.76
CA ALA A 262 22.43 -28.52 3.38
C ALA A 262 23.77 -27.99 2.86
N GLY A 263 24.56 -27.29 3.69
CA GLY A 263 25.84 -26.71 3.30
C GLY A 263 25.76 -25.50 2.38
N SER A 264 24.59 -24.81 2.34
CA SER A 264 24.38 -23.60 1.55
C SER A 264 23.93 -22.44 2.44
N SER A 265 24.39 -21.23 2.15
CA SER A 265 23.87 -20.03 2.83
C SER A 265 22.44 -19.69 2.38
N ARG A 266 22.06 -20.06 1.16
CA ARG A 266 20.77 -19.75 0.55
C ARG A 266 20.42 -20.73 -0.58
N ARG A 267 19.12 -21.05 -0.76
CA ARG A 267 18.60 -21.75 -1.95
C ARG A 267 18.35 -20.78 -3.08
N LEU A 268 17.68 -19.70 -2.78
CA LEU A 268 17.41 -18.56 -3.65
C LEU A 268 17.83 -17.29 -2.92
N PRO A 269 18.44 -16.31 -3.61
CA PRO A 269 18.76 -15.02 -3.00
C PRO A 269 17.51 -14.36 -2.43
N GLY A 270 17.65 -13.65 -1.30
CA GLY A 270 16.58 -12.85 -0.68
C GLY A 270 16.08 -11.74 -1.61
N PHE A 271 16.98 -11.28 -2.49
CA PHE A 271 16.69 -10.32 -3.55
C PHE A 271 17.55 -10.64 -4.77
N VAL A 272 16.95 -10.55 -5.96
CA VAL A 272 17.63 -10.71 -7.25
C VAL A 272 17.50 -9.41 -8.02
N ALA A 273 18.63 -8.76 -8.27
CA ALA A 273 18.65 -7.54 -9.07
C ALA A 273 18.32 -7.83 -10.55
N GLY A 274 17.50 -6.97 -11.14
CA GLY A 274 17.15 -6.98 -12.56
C GLY A 274 17.25 -5.56 -13.14
N ASN A 275 17.27 -5.45 -14.45
CA ASN A 275 17.38 -4.17 -15.16
C ASN A 275 16.18 -3.93 -16.10
N LEU A 276 15.01 -4.47 -15.78
CA LEU A 276 13.82 -4.38 -16.64
C LEU A 276 13.05 -3.06 -16.49
N TYR A 277 13.26 -2.33 -15.40
CA TYR A 277 12.48 -1.14 -15.06
C TYR A 277 13.40 0.02 -14.70
N ASP A 278 13.12 1.20 -15.25
CA ASP A 278 13.97 2.38 -15.10
C ASP A 278 13.68 3.16 -13.82
N GLN A 279 12.43 3.53 -13.60
CA GLN A 279 12.05 4.41 -12.50
C GLN A 279 10.60 4.21 -12.05
N VAL A 280 10.27 4.80 -10.90
CA VAL A 280 8.88 4.93 -10.45
C VAL A 280 8.22 6.08 -11.22
N LEU A 281 7.05 5.82 -11.78
CA LEU A 281 6.26 6.81 -12.50
C LEU A 281 5.75 7.87 -11.50
N PRO A 282 6.04 9.17 -11.71
CA PRO A 282 5.46 10.22 -10.89
C PRO A 282 3.94 10.18 -10.92
N ILE A 283 3.29 10.47 -9.79
CA ILE A 283 1.83 10.38 -9.67
C ILE A 283 1.10 11.23 -10.72
N ASP A 284 1.63 12.37 -11.10
CA ASP A 284 1.02 13.27 -12.08
C ASP A 284 0.91 12.66 -13.49
N ASN A 285 1.73 11.65 -13.79
CA ASN A 285 1.70 10.90 -15.06
C ASN A 285 0.91 9.59 -14.98
N VAL A 286 0.38 9.25 -13.81
CA VAL A 286 -0.47 8.08 -13.63
C VAL A 286 -1.84 8.35 -14.26
N ARG A 287 -2.38 7.33 -14.93
CA ARG A 287 -3.73 7.37 -15.49
C ARG A 287 -4.69 6.57 -14.62
N SER A 288 -5.72 7.24 -14.13
CA SER A 288 -6.77 6.62 -13.33
C SER A 288 -8.16 7.12 -13.76
N ARG A 289 -9.19 6.41 -13.33
CA ARG A 289 -10.55 6.93 -13.27
C ARG A 289 -10.73 7.65 -11.95
N TYR A 290 -11.62 8.62 -11.91
CA TYR A 290 -11.86 9.43 -10.72
C TYR A 290 -13.33 9.50 -10.35
N TYR A 291 -13.58 9.50 -9.07
CA TYR A 291 -14.79 9.93 -8.42
C TYR A 291 -14.57 11.35 -7.94
N LEU A 292 -15.47 12.26 -8.30
CA LEU A 292 -15.51 13.65 -7.82
C LEU A 292 -16.80 13.86 -7.03
N SER A 293 -16.72 14.49 -5.87
CA SER A 293 -17.87 14.90 -5.06
C SER A 293 -17.77 16.38 -4.71
N LEU A 294 -18.83 17.10 -4.97
CA LEU A 294 -18.90 18.54 -4.73
C LEU A 294 -20.32 19.01 -4.40
N GLN A 295 -20.41 20.11 -3.65
CA GLN A 295 -21.66 20.80 -3.39
C GLN A 295 -21.73 22.03 -4.30
N VAL A 296 -22.82 22.17 -5.05
CA VAL A 296 -23.00 23.27 -6.00
C VAL A 296 -24.34 23.98 -5.81
N ALA A 297 -24.42 25.22 -6.25
CA ALA A 297 -25.70 25.93 -6.36
C ALA A 297 -26.63 25.18 -7.32
N ASP A 298 -27.90 25.06 -6.97
CA ASP A 298 -28.91 24.43 -7.82
C ASP A 298 -29.45 25.44 -8.84
N GLU A 299 -28.60 25.78 -9.82
CA GLU A 299 -28.89 26.78 -10.84
C GLU A 299 -28.64 26.25 -12.25
N PRO A 300 -29.47 26.68 -13.24
CA PRO A 300 -29.23 26.32 -14.64
C PRO A 300 -27.83 26.74 -15.11
N GLY A 301 -27.11 25.84 -15.77
CA GLY A 301 -25.79 26.11 -16.35
C GLY A 301 -24.60 25.73 -15.47
N VAL A 302 -24.76 25.45 -14.18
CA VAL A 302 -23.66 25.06 -13.29
C VAL A 302 -22.98 23.78 -13.76
N LEU A 303 -23.76 22.74 -14.05
CA LEU A 303 -23.23 21.49 -14.60
C LEU A 303 -22.51 21.74 -15.94
N ALA A 304 -23.03 22.59 -16.82
CA ALA A 304 -22.39 22.92 -18.07
C ALA A 304 -21.01 23.58 -17.88
N LYS A 305 -20.86 24.49 -16.91
CA LYS A 305 -19.57 25.11 -16.58
C LYS A 305 -18.55 24.06 -16.12
N ILE A 306 -18.94 23.16 -15.23
CA ILE A 306 -18.09 22.10 -14.71
C ILE A 306 -17.67 21.15 -15.81
N THR A 307 -18.61 20.66 -16.63
CA THR A 307 -18.32 19.74 -17.73
C THR A 307 -17.46 20.37 -18.82
N ASN A 308 -17.61 21.67 -19.12
CA ASN A 308 -16.73 22.41 -20.03
C ASN A 308 -15.29 22.50 -19.49
N ILE A 309 -15.11 22.68 -18.18
CA ILE A 309 -13.77 22.66 -17.57
C ILE A 309 -13.16 21.26 -17.76
N LEU A 310 -13.86 20.19 -17.39
CA LEU A 310 -13.37 18.82 -17.56
C LEU A 310 -13.00 18.53 -19.03
N ALA A 311 -13.87 18.93 -19.98
CA ALA A 311 -13.61 18.77 -21.40
C ALA A 311 -12.35 19.54 -21.86
N SER A 312 -12.09 20.74 -21.32
CA SER A 312 -10.90 21.54 -21.67
C SER A 312 -9.57 20.88 -21.24
N TYR A 313 -9.62 19.91 -20.33
CA TYR A 313 -8.50 19.06 -19.92
C TYR A 313 -8.59 17.63 -20.48
N ASN A 314 -9.42 17.43 -21.52
CA ASN A 314 -9.57 16.13 -22.19
C ASN A 314 -10.10 15.01 -21.25
N ILE A 315 -10.84 15.40 -20.20
CA ILE A 315 -11.41 14.48 -19.22
C ILE A 315 -12.82 14.09 -19.66
N SER A 316 -12.99 12.82 -20.01
CA SER A 316 -14.29 12.26 -20.40
C SER A 316 -15.07 11.78 -19.18
N ILE A 317 -16.36 12.06 -19.15
CA ILE A 317 -17.27 11.72 -18.05
C ILE A 317 -17.92 10.35 -18.33
N SER A 318 -17.87 9.46 -17.35
CA SER A 318 -18.54 8.16 -17.39
C SER A 318 -19.95 8.23 -16.83
N SER A 319 -20.16 8.99 -15.74
CA SER A 319 -21.46 9.12 -15.07
C SER A 319 -21.55 10.42 -14.31
N VAL A 320 -22.76 10.97 -14.23
CA VAL A 320 -23.11 12.12 -13.38
C VAL A 320 -24.34 11.76 -12.57
N VAL A 321 -24.26 12.00 -11.26
CA VAL A 321 -25.38 11.78 -10.34
C VAL A 321 -25.59 13.06 -9.54
N GLN A 322 -26.75 13.65 -9.69
CA GLN A 322 -27.19 14.77 -8.85
C GLN A 322 -28.30 14.28 -7.94
N LYS A 323 -28.12 14.44 -6.62
CA LYS A 323 -29.15 14.08 -5.64
C LYS A 323 -30.20 15.16 -5.55
N GLU A 324 -31.46 14.74 -5.34
CA GLU A 324 -32.57 15.64 -5.15
C GLU A 324 -32.33 16.61 -3.98
N ARG A 325 -32.91 17.81 -4.11
CA ARG A 325 -32.85 18.89 -3.12
C ARG A 325 -33.42 18.45 -1.78
N LYS A 326 -32.60 18.45 -0.74
CA LYS A 326 -33.05 18.28 0.64
C LYS A 326 -33.06 19.64 1.37
N GLY A 327 -34.03 20.49 1.02
CA GLY A 327 -34.35 21.69 1.82
C GLY A 327 -33.29 22.79 1.85
N GLY A 328 -32.46 22.98 0.80
CA GLY A 328 -31.43 24.01 0.73
C GLY A 328 -31.23 24.56 -0.69
N GLU A 329 -30.38 25.61 -0.82
CA GLU A 329 -30.01 26.21 -2.12
C GLU A 329 -28.91 25.41 -2.86
N ASN A 330 -28.31 24.41 -2.21
CA ASN A 330 -27.19 23.63 -2.72
C ASN A 330 -27.57 22.17 -2.94
N VAL A 331 -26.98 21.54 -3.96
CA VAL A 331 -27.15 20.12 -4.27
C VAL A 331 -25.80 19.41 -4.34
N SER A 332 -25.82 18.13 -3.95
CA SER A 332 -24.65 17.27 -4.11
C SER A 332 -24.55 16.76 -5.52
N LEU A 333 -23.42 17.02 -6.15
CA LEU A 333 -23.07 16.54 -7.48
C LEU A 333 -21.93 15.54 -7.38
N VAL A 334 -22.13 14.36 -7.96
CA VAL A 334 -21.10 13.31 -8.07
C VAL A 334 -20.81 13.06 -9.57
N ILE A 335 -19.53 13.04 -9.92
CA ILE A 335 -19.07 12.77 -11.28
C ILE A 335 -18.08 11.60 -11.25
N LEU A 336 -18.29 10.60 -12.10
CA LEU A 336 -17.31 9.55 -12.38
C LEU A 336 -16.70 9.82 -13.76
N THR A 337 -15.38 9.65 -13.88
CA THR A 337 -14.68 9.86 -15.13
C THR A 337 -14.24 8.57 -15.80
N HIS A 338 -13.90 8.63 -17.07
CA HIS A 338 -13.04 7.67 -17.74
C HIS A 338 -11.57 7.91 -17.36
N LEU A 339 -10.64 7.09 -17.88
CA LEU A 339 -9.21 7.21 -17.63
C LEU A 339 -8.68 8.56 -18.12
N CYS A 340 -8.02 9.30 -17.22
CA CYS A 340 -7.28 10.53 -17.54
C CYS A 340 -6.01 10.61 -16.70
N GLU A 341 -5.11 11.50 -17.06
CA GLU A 341 -3.88 11.73 -16.30
C GLU A 341 -4.17 12.52 -15.02
N GLU A 342 -3.46 12.17 -13.94
CA GLU A 342 -3.63 12.83 -12.63
C GLU A 342 -3.38 14.34 -12.70
N LYS A 343 -2.36 14.80 -13.46
CA LYS A 343 -2.07 16.24 -13.62
C LYS A 343 -3.24 17.02 -14.22
N ASP A 344 -3.92 16.43 -15.20
CA ASP A 344 -5.06 17.06 -15.87
C ASP A 344 -6.25 17.13 -14.90
N MET A 345 -6.50 16.07 -14.15
CA MET A 345 -7.53 16.05 -13.12
C MET A 345 -7.28 17.10 -12.04
N LYS A 346 -6.06 17.19 -11.51
CA LYS A 346 -5.69 18.20 -10.51
C LYS A 346 -5.88 19.63 -11.03
N ALA A 347 -5.46 19.89 -12.29
CA ALA A 347 -5.63 21.18 -12.92
C ALA A 347 -7.12 21.54 -13.13
N ALA A 348 -7.94 20.57 -13.55
CA ALA A 348 -9.38 20.75 -13.67
C ALA A 348 -10.04 21.06 -12.33
N ILE A 349 -9.67 20.34 -11.24
CA ILE A 349 -10.19 20.57 -9.90
C ILE A 349 -9.89 21.98 -9.40
N VAL A 350 -8.69 22.50 -9.65
CA VAL A 350 -8.32 23.89 -9.28
C VAL A 350 -9.26 24.88 -9.94
N ARG A 351 -9.57 24.70 -11.22
CA ARG A 351 -10.51 25.59 -11.95
C ARG A 351 -11.96 25.42 -11.52
N ILE A 352 -12.37 24.19 -11.20
CA ILE A 352 -13.73 23.92 -10.69
C ILE A 352 -13.91 24.57 -9.31
N ASN A 353 -12.92 24.47 -8.43
CA ASN A 353 -12.96 25.11 -7.10
C ASN A 353 -13.00 26.65 -7.15
N ALA A 354 -12.59 27.26 -8.27
CA ALA A 354 -12.64 28.70 -8.48
C ALA A 354 -14.01 29.20 -9.00
N LEU A 355 -14.96 28.33 -9.30
CA LEU A 355 -16.32 28.72 -9.69
C LEU A 355 -17.11 29.22 -8.50
N GLU A 356 -17.82 30.34 -8.66
CA GLU A 356 -18.64 30.93 -7.61
C GLU A 356 -19.78 30.02 -7.15
N GLU A 357 -20.26 29.16 -8.04
CA GLU A 357 -21.34 28.21 -7.76
C GLU A 357 -20.90 26.97 -6.98
N VAL A 358 -19.60 26.72 -6.84
CA VAL A 358 -19.04 25.61 -6.06
C VAL A 358 -18.90 26.06 -4.59
N ARG A 359 -19.53 25.33 -3.68
CA ARG A 359 -19.69 25.72 -2.28
C ARG A 359 -18.66 25.08 -1.34
N ASN A 360 -17.99 24.03 -1.76
CA ASN A 360 -16.91 23.37 -1.02
C ASN A 360 -15.81 22.92 -1.98
N ASN A 361 -14.63 22.66 -1.47
CA ASN A 361 -13.57 22.06 -2.27
C ASN A 361 -14.02 20.70 -2.84
N VAL A 362 -13.76 20.51 -4.12
CA VAL A 362 -14.00 19.22 -4.78
C VAL A 362 -13.20 18.17 -4.07
N LYS A 363 -13.87 17.12 -3.60
CA LYS A 363 -13.23 15.90 -3.14
C LYS A 363 -13.10 14.92 -4.29
N PHE A 364 -11.96 14.25 -4.40
CA PHE A 364 -11.76 13.24 -5.42
C PHE A 364 -11.10 11.99 -4.85
N ILE A 365 -11.48 10.84 -5.39
CA ILE A 365 -10.90 9.54 -5.03
C ILE A 365 -10.64 8.79 -6.34
N ARG A 366 -9.49 8.14 -6.43
CA ARG A 366 -9.12 7.31 -7.59
C ARG A 366 -9.89 6.00 -7.58
N ILE A 367 -10.19 5.49 -8.77
CA ILE A 367 -10.93 4.23 -8.96
C ILE A 367 -10.01 3.21 -9.62
N GLU A 368 -9.95 2.00 -9.05
CA GLU A 368 -9.30 0.83 -9.64
C GLU A 368 -10.33 -0.23 -10.00
N ASP A 369 -10.38 -0.57 -11.28
CA ASP A 369 -11.17 -1.69 -11.79
C ASP A 369 -10.29 -2.96 -11.69
N LEU A 370 -10.46 -3.72 -10.62
CA LEU A 370 -9.64 -4.89 -10.25
C LEU A 370 -9.96 -6.12 -11.11
#